data_92982ca2e70ed865e6ca7839d17b1067
#
_entry.id   92982ca2e70ed865e6ca7839d17b1067
#
_cell.length_a   1.000
_cell.length_b   1.000
_cell.length_c   1.000
_cell.angle_alpha   90.00
_cell.angle_beta   90.00
_cell.angle_gamma   90.00
#
_symmetry.space_group_name_H-M   'P 1'
#
loop_
_entity.id
_entity.type
_entity.pdbx_description
1 polymer ?
#
loop_
_entity_poly.entity_id
_entity_poly.type
_entity_poly.pdbx_seq_one_letter_code
_entity_poly.pdbx_strand_id
1 'polypeptide(L)'
;PKGVHMGIMEFDADVCSQCGNCILNCPFKALEEGEDGTPQLREGYACFSCYNCMVTCGDDAVTIGERYHVTEGVFKSDPLIPNQTLPRKAKDENDQPVEWNQTERLIFERRSVRNFKPDPVPETLIRRVLEAGRFAPSGGNCQPWKFIVVEEPTMIDEMNSCCSNFLTMFYGAYRDDNAV
;
A
#
# COMPACT_ATOMS: atom_id res chain seq x y z
N PRO A 1 -14.46 15.32 15.99
CA PRO A 1 -13.62 14.40 15.27
C PRO A 1 -12.55 15.22 14.56
N LYS A 2 -11.28 15.02 14.92
CA LYS A 2 -10.16 15.69 14.24
C LYS A 2 -10.19 15.18 12.80
N GLY A 3 -10.33 16.10 11.84
CA GLY A 3 -10.43 15.75 10.43
C GLY A 3 -9.30 14.79 10.01
N VAL A 4 -9.62 13.90 9.09
CA VAL A 4 -8.63 13.02 8.50
C VAL A 4 -7.61 13.92 7.81
N HIS A 5 -6.42 14.04 8.39
CA HIS A 5 -5.33 14.75 7.74
C HIS A 5 -4.95 13.97 6.49
N MET A 6 -5.11 14.61 5.34
CA MET A 6 -4.74 14.04 4.05
C MET A 6 -3.32 14.46 3.73
N GLY A 7 -2.50 13.53 3.27
CA GLY A 7 -1.11 13.82 2.97
C GLY A 7 -0.96 14.82 1.82
N ILE A 8 -0.01 15.71 1.96
CA ILE A 8 0.40 16.59 0.86
C ILE A 8 1.28 15.77 -0.06
N MET A 9 0.88 15.67 -1.32
CA MET A 9 1.63 14.97 -2.35
C MET A 9 2.29 15.99 -3.28
N GLU A 10 3.56 15.78 -3.53
CA GLU A 10 4.36 16.62 -4.41
C GLU A 10 5.05 15.75 -5.46
N PHE A 11 5.18 16.26 -6.66
CA PHE A 11 5.85 15.63 -7.78
C PHE A 11 6.99 16.53 -8.24
N ASP A 12 8.19 15.98 -8.29
CA ASP A 12 9.36 16.64 -8.84
C ASP A 12 9.39 16.42 -10.35
N ALA A 13 9.01 17.45 -11.11
CA ALA A 13 8.95 17.40 -12.57
C ALA A 13 10.33 17.27 -13.20
N ASP A 14 11.40 17.73 -12.54
CA ASP A 14 12.76 17.72 -13.08
C ASP A 14 13.37 16.31 -13.13
N VAL A 15 12.92 15.43 -12.22
CA VAL A 15 13.40 14.04 -12.17
C VAL A 15 12.34 13.03 -12.64
N CYS A 16 11.12 13.46 -12.88
CA CYS A 16 10.03 12.59 -13.30
C CYS A 16 10.18 12.12 -14.76
N SER A 17 10.33 10.83 -14.99
CA SER A 17 10.38 10.24 -16.33
C SER A 17 9.02 10.10 -17.02
N GLN A 18 7.95 10.56 -16.41
CA GLN A 18 6.58 10.49 -16.95
C GLN A 18 6.11 9.06 -17.29
N CYS A 19 6.62 8.06 -16.61
CA CYS A 19 6.35 6.64 -16.90
C CYS A 19 4.92 6.18 -16.52
N GLY A 20 4.14 7.00 -15.81
CA GLY A 20 2.76 6.71 -15.41
C GLY A 20 2.58 5.64 -14.32
N ASN A 21 3.67 5.03 -13.82
CA ASN A 21 3.58 3.95 -12.84
C ASN A 21 2.87 4.36 -11.54
N CYS A 22 3.06 5.58 -11.07
CA CYS A 22 2.38 6.11 -9.88
C CYS A 22 0.86 6.23 -10.10
N ILE A 23 0.42 6.64 -11.30
CA ILE A 23 -0.98 6.72 -11.69
C ILE A 23 -1.59 5.32 -11.72
N LEU A 24 -0.93 4.38 -12.40
CA LEU A 24 -1.38 3.00 -12.56
C LEU A 24 -1.53 2.28 -11.21
N ASN A 25 -0.59 2.51 -10.29
CA ASN A 25 -0.55 1.84 -8.99
C ASN A 25 -1.30 2.58 -7.88
N CYS A 26 -1.93 3.72 -8.15
CA CYS A 26 -2.78 4.39 -7.18
C CYS A 26 -4.07 3.58 -6.92
N PRO A 27 -4.24 2.97 -5.73
CA PRO A 27 -5.39 2.11 -5.46
C PRO A 27 -6.71 2.89 -5.39
N PHE A 28 -6.63 4.20 -5.15
CA PHE A 28 -7.77 5.08 -5.03
C PHE A 28 -8.09 5.81 -6.33
N LYS A 29 -7.30 5.57 -7.41
CA LYS A 29 -7.43 6.27 -8.70
C LYS A 29 -7.42 7.79 -8.56
N ALA A 30 -6.71 8.29 -7.55
CA ALA A 30 -6.63 9.70 -7.21
C ALA A 30 -5.64 10.49 -8.08
N LEU A 31 -4.86 9.81 -8.92
CA LEU A 31 -3.86 10.42 -9.79
C LEU A 31 -4.30 10.36 -11.25
N GLU A 32 -3.93 11.38 -12.00
CA GLU A 32 -4.07 11.48 -13.44
C GLU A 32 -2.84 12.15 -14.06
N GLU A 33 -2.74 12.09 -15.35
CA GLU A 33 -1.70 12.78 -16.10
C GLU A 33 -2.07 14.25 -16.29
N GLY A 34 -1.17 15.15 -15.90
CA GLY A 34 -1.31 16.59 -16.12
C GLY A 34 -1.01 17.01 -17.55
N GLU A 35 -1.26 18.28 -17.89
CA GLU A 35 -1.05 18.81 -19.23
C GLU A 35 0.42 18.75 -19.70
N ASP A 36 1.35 18.78 -18.76
CA ASP A 36 2.80 18.67 -19.00
C ASP A 36 3.31 17.21 -18.99
N GLY A 37 2.41 16.23 -18.82
CA GLY A 37 2.73 14.81 -18.67
C GLY A 37 3.16 14.41 -17.27
N THR A 38 3.31 15.34 -16.33
CA THR A 38 3.62 15.05 -14.93
C THR A 38 2.34 14.57 -14.20
N PRO A 39 2.44 13.55 -13.33
CA PRO A 39 1.29 13.13 -12.55
C PRO A 39 0.75 14.25 -11.64
N GLN A 40 -0.56 14.35 -11.55
CA GLN A 40 -1.24 15.29 -10.65
C GLN A 40 -2.38 14.62 -9.89
N LEU A 41 -2.78 15.22 -8.79
CA LEU A 41 -3.97 14.78 -8.05
C LEU A 41 -5.22 15.23 -8.80
N ARG A 42 -6.16 14.32 -9.03
CA ARG A 42 -7.46 14.65 -9.63
C ARG A 42 -8.24 15.63 -8.78
N GLU A 43 -8.97 16.51 -9.45
CA GLU A 43 -9.87 17.44 -8.75
C GLU A 43 -10.89 16.69 -7.89
N GLY A 44 -11.08 17.13 -6.67
CA GLY A 44 -12.00 16.51 -5.71
C GLY A 44 -11.50 15.21 -5.05
N TYR A 45 -10.29 14.75 -5.38
CA TYR A 45 -9.66 13.60 -4.73
C TYR A 45 -8.67 14.03 -3.67
N ALA A 46 -8.34 13.08 -2.80
CA ALA A 46 -7.41 13.30 -1.71
C ALA A 46 -6.45 12.12 -1.55
N CYS A 47 -5.23 12.41 -1.14
CA CYS A 47 -4.21 11.40 -0.90
C CYS A 47 -4.39 10.75 0.47
N PHE A 48 -4.60 9.41 0.50
CA PHE A 48 -4.67 8.62 1.72
C PHE A 48 -3.29 8.17 2.25
N SER A 49 -2.21 8.67 1.68
CA SER A 49 -0.80 8.36 2.04
C SER A 49 -0.51 6.87 2.19
N CYS A 50 -0.99 6.07 1.25
CA CYS A 50 -0.65 4.64 1.19
C CYS A 50 0.77 4.38 0.67
N TYR A 51 1.47 5.41 0.20
CA TYR A 51 2.85 5.40 -0.31
C TYR A 51 3.12 4.51 -1.52
N ASN A 52 2.10 3.91 -2.15
CA ASN A 52 2.30 3.05 -3.31
C ASN A 52 2.97 3.77 -4.48
N CYS A 53 2.58 5.03 -4.75
CA CYS A 53 3.19 5.86 -5.79
C CYS A 53 4.68 6.14 -5.53
N MET A 54 5.05 6.44 -4.27
CA MET A 54 6.46 6.64 -3.90
C MET A 54 7.30 5.37 -4.10
N VAL A 55 6.75 4.21 -3.70
CA VAL A 55 7.48 2.94 -3.80
C VAL A 55 7.66 2.49 -5.24
N THR A 56 6.66 2.76 -6.08
CA THR A 56 6.66 2.33 -7.48
C THR A 56 7.43 3.29 -8.39
N CYS A 57 7.76 4.49 -7.89
CA CYS A 57 8.55 5.46 -8.62
C CYS A 57 10.02 5.04 -8.67
N GLY A 58 10.53 4.75 -9.86
CA GLY A 58 11.95 4.43 -10.07
C GLY A 58 12.86 5.63 -9.94
N ASP A 59 12.33 6.82 -10.22
CA ASP A 59 13.07 8.08 -10.23
C ASP A 59 12.99 8.83 -8.89
N ASP A 60 12.25 8.29 -7.93
CA ASP A 60 11.99 8.92 -6.62
C ASP A 60 11.35 10.32 -6.70
N ALA A 61 10.62 10.61 -7.78
CA ALA A 61 10.01 11.90 -8.08
C ALA A 61 8.75 12.20 -7.27
N VAL A 62 8.31 11.30 -6.39
CA VAL A 62 7.07 11.47 -5.59
C VAL A 62 7.39 11.58 -4.14
N THR A 63 6.90 12.63 -3.49
CA THR A 63 6.94 12.80 -2.03
C THR A 63 5.54 12.95 -1.45
N ILE A 64 5.34 12.45 -0.23
CA ILE A 64 4.07 12.59 0.51
C ILE A 64 4.43 13.03 1.92
N GLY A 65 4.17 14.29 2.23
CA GLY A 65 4.46 14.90 3.52
C GLY A 65 3.26 14.98 4.46
N GLU A 66 3.55 15.46 5.66
CA GLU A 66 2.63 15.97 6.70
C GLU A 66 1.49 15.05 7.16
N ARG A 67 1.61 13.74 7.09
CA ARG A 67 0.43 12.97 7.38
C ARG A 67 0.38 12.27 8.71
N TYR A 68 1.32 11.50 9.03
CA TYR A 68 1.29 10.66 10.21
C TYR A 68 2.63 10.69 10.91
N HIS A 69 2.62 11.20 12.12
CA HIS A 69 3.82 11.21 12.93
C HIS A 69 3.78 10.05 13.90
N VAL A 70 4.78 9.18 13.83
CA VAL A 70 5.12 8.34 14.95
C VAL A 70 5.75 9.27 15.98
N THR A 71 4.98 9.64 17.00
CA THR A 71 5.51 10.31 18.17
C THR A 71 6.46 9.39 18.91
N GLU A 72 7.25 9.92 19.82
CA GLU A 72 8.14 9.17 20.67
C GLU A 72 7.52 7.82 21.08
N GLY A 73 8.14 6.73 20.64
CA GLY A 73 7.72 5.39 20.98
C GLY A 73 8.06 5.02 22.42
N VAL A 74 7.96 3.75 22.74
CA VAL A 74 8.34 3.19 24.07
C VAL A 74 9.75 3.59 24.48
N PHE A 75 10.65 3.79 23.55
CA PHE A 75 12.05 4.16 23.78
C PHE A 75 12.29 5.67 23.89
N LYS A 76 11.26 6.49 23.74
CA LYS A 76 11.35 7.97 23.78
C LYS A 76 12.47 8.53 22.89
N SER A 77 12.65 7.94 21.73
CA SER A 77 13.59 8.34 20.69
C SER A 77 12.87 8.45 19.35
N ASP A 78 13.47 9.21 18.46
CA ASP A 78 12.97 9.29 17.08
C ASP A 78 12.97 7.91 16.42
N PRO A 79 11.97 7.64 15.54
CA PRO A 79 11.96 6.39 14.79
C PRO A 79 13.18 6.33 13.86
N LEU A 80 13.79 5.15 13.76
CA LEU A 80 14.94 4.89 12.89
C LEU A 80 14.62 5.22 11.42
N ILE A 81 13.37 5.04 11.03
CA ILE A 81 12.88 5.39 9.69
C ILE A 81 11.88 6.53 9.84
N PRO A 82 12.19 7.76 9.41
CA PRO A 82 11.24 8.84 9.34
C PRO A 82 10.03 8.49 8.47
N ASN A 83 8.86 8.97 8.83
CA ASN A 83 7.60 8.65 8.14
C ASN A 83 7.59 8.95 6.63
N GLN A 84 8.33 9.98 6.22
CA GLN A 84 8.45 10.41 4.82
C GLN A 84 9.58 9.74 4.05
N THR A 85 10.35 8.88 4.73
CA THR A 85 11.52 8.22 4.11
C THR A 85 11.19 6.77 3.81
N LEU A 86 11.48 6.33 2.60
CA LEU A 86 11.39 4.91 2.26
C LEU A 86 12.47 4.14 3.04
N PRO A 87 12.16 2.95 3.59
CA PRO A 87 13.15 2.16 4.34
C PRO A 87 14.46 1.94 3.60
N ARG A 88 14.41 1.75 2.26
CA ARG A 88 15.60 1.58 1.42
C ARG A 88 16.52 2.81 1.38
N LYS A 89 16.01 3.99 1.76
CA LYS A 89 16.75 5.26 1.81
C LYS A 89 17.12 5.66 3.24
N ALA A 90 16.79 4.84 4.23
CA ALA A 90 17.12 5.13 5.61
C ALA A 90 18.64 5.17 5.80
N LYS A 91 19.10 6.14 6.57
CA LYS A 91 20.50 6.32 6.92
C LYS A 91 20.65 6.31 8.42
N ASP A 92 21.80 5.87 8.88
CA ASP A 92 22.17 5.89 10.27
C ASP A 92 22.65 7.29 10.74
N GLU A 93 23.06 7.39 11.98
CA GLU A 93 23.58 8.65 12.59
C GLU A 93 24.86 9.18 11.90
N ASN A 94 25.54 8.35 11.13
CA ASN A 94 26.76 8.68 10.39
C ASN A 94 26.48 8.95 8.89
N ASP A 95 25.20 9.11 8.50
CA ASP A 95 24.75 9.29 7.12
C ASP A 95 25.05 8.09 6.20
N GLN A 96 25.27 6.90 6.79
CA GLN A 96 25.48 5.68 6.02
C GLN A 96 24.16 4.93 5.82
N PRO A 97 23.97 4.26 4.67
CA PRO A 97 22.79 3.44 4.43
C PRO A 97 22.63 2.39 5.53
N VAL A 98 21.40 2.28 6.08
CA VAL A 98 21.11 1.26 7.07
C VAL A 98 21.07 -0.12 6.40
N GLU A 99 21.85 -1.05 6.90
CA GLU A 99 21.81 -2.44 6.46
C GLU A 99 20.73 -3.22 7.19
N TRP A 100 19.71 -3.63 6.46
CA TRP A 100 18.60 -4.42 6.98
C TRP A 100 18.88 -5.91 6.85
N ASN A 101 18.60 -6.69 7.89
CA ASN A 101 18.57 -8.13 7.77
C ASN A 101 17.40 -8.60 6.88
N GLN A 102 17.39 -9.87 6.50
CA GLN A 102 16.40 -10.42 5.57
C GLN A 102 14.94 -10.26 6.07
N THR A 103 14.72 -10.39 7.37
CA THR A 103 13.38 -10.27 7.97
C THR A 103 12.91 -8.82 7.95
N GLU A 104 13.77 -7.89 8.32
CA GLU A 104 13.48 -6.46 8.26
C GLU A 104 13.18 -6.01 6.84
N ARG A 105 13.97 -6.45 5.86
CA ARG A 105 13.72 -6.16 4.44
C ARG A 105 12.34 -6.68 4.00
N LEU A 106 11.97 -7.90 4.38
CA LEU A 106 10.66 -8.46 4.04
C LEU A 106 9.53 -7.61 4.62
N ILE A 107 9.66 -7.14 5.85
CA ILE A 107 8.66 -6.29 6.50
C ILE A 107 8.59 -4.91 5.84
N PHE A 108 9.74 -4.28 5.60
CA PHE A 108 9.80 -2.90 5.10
C PHE A 108 9.53 -2.78 3.60
N GLU A 109 9.87 -3.81 2.82
CA GLU A 109 9.65 -3.82 1.37
C GLU A 109 8.24 -4.32 0.99
N ARG A 110 7.50 -4.91 1.93
CA ARG A 110 6.13 -5.37 1.70
C ARG A 110 5.23 -4.22 1.27
N ARG A 111 4.44 -4.46 0.21
CA ARG A 111 3.44 -3.49 -0.28
C ARG A 111 2.10 -4.19 -0.57
N SER A 112 1.05 -3.38 -0.56
CA SER A 112 -0.28 -3.82 -1.00
C SER A 112 -0.34 -3.75 -2.54
N VAL A 113 0.17 -4.78 -3.19
CA VAL A 113 0.11 -4.90 -4.66
C VAL A 113 -1.35 -5.10 -5.07
N ARG A 114 -1.81 -4.33 -6.07
CA ARG A 114 -3.18 -4.39 -6.60
C ARG A 114 -3.26 -4.54 -8.12
N ASN A 115 -2.13 -4.38 -8.80
CA ASN A 115 -1.99 -4.69 -10.21
C ASN A 115 -1.28 -6.04 -10.34
N PHE A 116 -1.98 -7.01 -10.85
CA PHE A 116 -1.47 -8.36 -11.02
C PHE A 116 -1.25 -8.63 -12.51
N LYS A 117 -0.28 -9.47 -12.81
CA LYS A 117 -0.08 -9.99 -14.16
C LYS A 117 -1.26 -10.90 -14.52
N PRO A 118 -1.64 -10.99 -15.80
CA PRO A 118 -2.71 -11.88 -16.22
C PRO A 118 -2.28 -13.35 -16.27
N ASP A 119 -1.00 -13.63 -16.06
CA ASP A 119 -0.45 -14.99 -16.13
C ASP A 119 -0.98 -15.85 -14.98
N PRO A 120 -1.31 -17.12 -15.24
CA PRO A 120 -1.73 -18.04 -14.18
C PRO A 120 -0.58 -18.28 -13.19
N VAL A 121 -0.92 -18.41 -11.91
CA VAL A 121 0.07 -18.72 -10.87
C VAL A 121 0.40 -20.23 -10.94
N PRO A 122 1.68 -20.62 -11.08
CA PRO A 122 2.04 -22.04 -11.09
C PRO A 122 1.63 -22.76 -9.80
N GLU A 123 1.07 -23.94 -9.92
CA GLU A 123 0.60 -24.77 -8.79
C GLU A 123 1.68 -24.93 -7.70
N THR A 124 2.94 -25.08 -8.10
CA THR A 124 4.07 -25.20 -7.18
C THR A 124 4.23 -23.97 -6.26
N LEU A 125 3.92 -22.79 -6.76
CA LEU A 125 3.95 -21.56 -5.96
C LEU A 125 2.74 -21.48 -5.04
N ILE A 126 1.55 -21.84 -5.52
CA ILE A 126 0.33 -21.92 -4.69
C ILE A 126 0.58 -22.87 -3.52
N ARG A 127 1.10 -24.06 -3.77
CA ARG A 127 1.44 -25.03 -2.71
C ARG A 127 2.41 -24.46 -1.68
N ARG A 128 3.45 -23.75 -2.10
CA ARG A 128 4.41 -23.13 -1.19
C ARG A 128 3.77 -22.07 -0.29
N VAL A 129 2.85 -21.25 -0.84
CA VAL A 129 2.10 -20.26 -0.06
C VAL A 129 1.20 -20.95 0.97
N LEU A 130 0.49 -22.00 0.59
CA LEU A 130 -0.36 -22.78 1.50
C LEU A 130 0.47 -23.43 2.62
N GLU A 131 1.62 -24.01 2.29
CA GLU A 131 2.52 -24.56 3.30
C GLU A 131 3.00 -23.49 4.28
N ALA A 132 3.43 -22.33 3.81
CA ALA A 132 3.80 -21.22 4.68
C ALA A 132 2.63 -20.80 5.60
N GLY A 133 1.40 -20.74 5.07
CA GLY A 133 0.19 -20.43 5.83
C GLY A 133 -0.10 -21.42 6.95
N ARG A 134 0.23 -22.69 6.77
CA ARG A 134 0.04 -23.73 7.80
C ARG A 134 0.92 -23.53 9.03
N PHE A 135 2.03 -22.81 8.91
CA PHE A 135 2.92 -22.49 10.03
C PHE A 135 2.48 -21.29 10.85
N ALA A 136 1.36 -20.65 10.50
CA ALA A 136 0.83 -19.58 11.33
C ALA A 136 0.46 -20.11 12.73
N PRO A 137 0.66 -19.33 13.82
CA PRO A 137 0.28 -19.74 15.16
C PRO A 137 -1.23 -19.99 15.28
N SER A 138 -1.61 -20.99 16.07
CA SER A 138 -3.02 -21.25 16.40
C SER A 138 -3.21 -21.54 17.87
N GLY A 139 -4.39 -21.28 18.40
CA GLY A 139 -4.74 -21.55 19.79
C GLY A 139 -4.52 -23.03 20.13
N GLY A 140 -3.70 -23.33 21.14
CA GLY A 140 -3.37 -24.70 21.51
C GLY A 140 -2.72 -25.53 20.39
N ASN A 141 -2.19 -24.90 19.37
CA ASN A 141 -1.66 -25.57 18.17
C ASN A 141 -2.67 -26.54 17.50
N CYS A 142 -3.96 -26.24 17.58
CA CYS A 142 -5.00 -27.13 17.02
C CYS A 142 -5.09 -27.07 15.48
N GLN A 143 -4.43 -26.11 14.85
CA GLN A 143 -4.26 -25.98 13.40
C GLN A 143 -5.57 -26.14 12.58
N PRO A 144 -6.63 -25.37 12.87
CA PRO A 144 -7.94 -25.53 12.25
C PRO A 144 -8.01 -24.88 10.85
N TRP A 145 -6.90 -24.89 10.13
CA TRP A 145 -6.79 -24.24 8.83
C TRP A 145 -7.63 -24.96 7.79
N LYS A 146 -8.37 -24.17 7.03
CA LYS A 146 -9.00 -24.58 5.79
C LYS A 146 -8.67 -23.56 4.73
N PHE A 147 -7.93 -23.97 3.71
CA PHE A 147 -7.58 -23.13 2.58
C PHE A 147 -8.49 -23.44 1.40
N ILE A 148 -8.95 -22.41 0.73
CA ILE A 148 -9.72 -22.49 -0.51
C ILE A 148 -8.93 -21.68 -1.54
N VAL A 149 -8.56 -22.34 -2.63
CA VAL A 149 -7.89 -21.71 -3.77
C VAL A 149 -8.94 -21.48 -4.85
N VAL A 150 -9.06 -20.23 -5.30
CA VAL A 150 -9.97 -19.86 -6.38
C VAL A 150 -9.11 -19.32 -7.51
N GLU A 151 -9.11 -20.03 -8.63
CA GLU A 151 -8.34 -19.69 -9.83
C GLU A 151 -9.23 -19.31 -11.01
N GLU A 152 -10.52 -19.66 -10.94
CA GLU A 152 -11.48 -19.42 -12.01
C GLU A 152 -11.82 -17.91 -12.10
N PRO A 153 -11.51 -17.23 -13.24
CA PRO A 153 -11.71 -15.79 -13.35
C PRO A 153 -13.16 -15.34 -13.12
N THR A 154 -14.12 -16.11 -13.62
CA THR A 154 -15.55 -15.77 -13.45
C THR A 154 -15.96 -15.79 -11.97
N MET A 155 -15.47 -16.75 -11.21
CA MET A 155 -15.71 -16.83 -9.77
C MET A 155 -15.04 -15.67 -9.02
N ILE A 156 -13.83 -15.28 -9.41
CA ILE A 156 -13.12 -14.13 -8.84
C ILE A 156 -13.93 -12.86 -9.10
N ASP A 157 -14.46 -12.68 -10.31
CA ASP A 157 -15.27 -11.51 -10.68
C ASP A 157 -16.60 -11.47 -9.91
N GLU A 158 -17.25 -12.61 -9.73
CA GLU A 158 -18.46 -12.71 -8.89
C GLU A 158 -18.17 -12.35 -7.44
N MET A 159 -17.08 -12.87 -6.87
CA MET A 159 -16.67 -12.53 -5.49
C MET A 159 -16.37 -11.03 -5.36
N ASN A 160 -15.65 -10.44 -6.31
CA ASN A 160 -15.36 -9.01 -6.34
C ASN A 160 -16.64 -8.17 -6.42
N SER A 161 -17.57 -8.57 -7.26
CA SER A 161 -18.87 -7.90 -7.40
C SER A 161 -19.68 -7.96 -6.11
N CYS A 162 -19.74 -9.11 -5.45
CA CYS A 162 -20.39 -9.27 -4.16
C CYS A 162 -19.75 -8.37 -3.08
N CYS A 163 -18.41 -8.36 -2.99
CA CYS A 163 -17.70 -7.51 -2.05
C CYS A 163 -17.93 -6.02 -2.32
N SER A 164 -17.90 -5.60 -3.58
CA SER A 164 -18.13 -4.20 -3.98
C SER A 164 -19.55 -3.75 -3.63
N ASN A 165 -20.55 -4.58 -3.91
CA ASN A 165 -21.95 -4.29 -3.57
C ASN A 165 -22.15 -4.17 -2.05
N PHE A 166 -21.54 -5.07 -1.28
CA PHE A 166 -21.59 -5.03 0.18
C PHE A 166 -20.95 -3.75 0.73
N LEU A 167 -19.75 -3.39 0.25
CA LEU A 167 -19.05 -2.17 0.67
C LEU A 167 -19.81 -0.91 0.28
N THR A 168 -20.45 -0.88 -0.89
CA THR A 168 -21.28 0.25 -1.34
C THR A 168 -22.51 0.42 -0.45
N MET A 169 -23.16 -0.68 -0.08
CA MET A 169 -24.29 -0.66 0.84
C MET A 169 -23.87 -0.16 2.24
N PHE A 170 -22.73 -0.62 2.73
CA PHE A 170 -22.17 -0.19 4.03
C PHE A 170 -21.78 1.28 4.03
N TYR A 171 -21.15 1.75 2.93
CA TYR A 171 -20.77 3.14 2.79
C TYR A 171 -21.98 4.07 2.72
N GLY A 172 -23.06 3.66 2.06
CA GLY A 172 -24.33 4.38 2.04
C GLY A 172 -24.90 4.54 3.43
N ALA A 173 -25.03 3.43 4.18
CA ALA A 173 -25.51 3.44 5.55
C ALA A 173 -24.64 4.31 6.49
N TYR A 174 -23.32 4.22 6.37
CA TYR A 174 -22.38 4.99 7.21
C TYR A 174 -22.37 6.49 6.89
N ARG A 175 -22.66 6.85 5.65
CA ARG A 175 -22.73 8.25 5.20
C ARG A 175 -23.98 8.94 5.72
N ASP A 176 -25.09 8.23 5.75
CA ASP A 176 -26.38 8.78 6.21
C ASP A 176 -26.40 8.98 7.73
N ASP A 177 -25.72 8.14 8.52
CA ASP A 177 -25.61 8.26 9.98
C ASP A 177 -24.67 9.41 10.42
N ASN A 178 -23.79 9.89 9.56
CA ASN A 178 -22.87 11.00 9.86
C ASN A 178 -23.30 12.35 9.25
N ALA A 179 -24.48 12.42 8.68
CA ALA A 179 -25.08 13.64 8.13
C ALA A 179 -25.87 14.47 9.16
N VAL A 180 -25.63 14.24 10.48
CA VAL A 180 -26.23 15.01 11.60
C VAL A 180 -25.17 15.86 12.30
#